data_51fdd1c974294a11dd1f9eddd7902d55
#
_entry.id   51fdd1c974294a11dd1f9eddd7902d55
#
_cell.length_a   1.000
_cell.length_b   1.000
_cell.length_c   1.000
_cell.angle_alpha   90.00
_cell.angle_beta   90.00
_cell.angle_gamma   90.00
#
_symmetry.space_group_name_H-M   'P 1'
#
loop_
_entity.id
_entity.type
_entity.pdbx_description
1 polymer ?
#
loop_
_entity_poly.entity_id
_entity_poly.type
_entity_poly.pdbx_seq_one_letter_code
_entity_poly.pdbx_strand_id
1 'polypeptide(L)'
;APVVAPAPAPAPAPAPAPAPAPTPAPAPVTVAAPKAVEYPLGVTEIVKNDAGTAEFDLFIVHTNDVHARIVPADGGMGYSKLSTMLKMGRALTDNILVLDAGDVTHGTNLANMFEGETVGVLLDMLGYDAVAPGNHDFNYGADRLIEAARFAEEYTDLKVLSANVLDENGYLLFQPYQVYDFNGFKIAVVGLTTPDTATKTHPKNVQGITFANEEIFEIGQMAIDMAKQYVDYVIVLGHIGMDPDGASGLTTDKIVSKIKGIDLFIDGHSHTTLKEGMKIGDTLVVQTGDYMKNLGLVQLHVKNGKVTATYPMLIPAADVLNAKDSALAKQYGITDVPNDPQVDEYVGYMSAQLSQKLNTLVATLPENLDGERANVRTKQTNLSKLITMAMTAESGADFTITNGGGIRASLKAGNVTMGDVINVLPFTNIITVVEVKGSDVYAALEHGYSKLPDQNGAFSQTDLQVVYNRFAAPGKRILRVLLNGKAIDRNATYKVATNDFMAAGGDGYTMFGKVLSEGSLLSDVFIEFLKKNYPVK
;
A
#
# COMPACT_ATOMS: atom_id res chain seq x y z
N ALA A 1 -76.09 -11.90 16.70
CA ALA A 1 -75.02 -10.92 16.52
C ALA A 1 -74.53 -10.97 15.08
N PRO A 2 -74.48 -9.90 14.30
CA PRO A 2 -74.03 -9.96 12.93
C PRO A 2 -72.50 -10.01 12.86
N VAL A 3 -72.00 -10.86 11.97
CA VAL A 3 -70.58 -11.01 11.63
C VAL A 3 -70.17 -9.81 10.78
N VAL A 4 -69.22 -9.01 11.27
CA VAL A 4 -68.65 -7.90 10.54
C VAL A 4 -67.54 -8.46 9.65
N ALA A 5 -67.64 -8.23 8.33
CA ALA A 5 -66.60 -8.59 7.36
C ALA A 5 -65.34 -7.74 7.55
N PRO A 6 -64.11 -8.25 7.33
CA PRO A 6 -62.90 -7.49 7.46
C PRO A 6 -62.78 -6.45 6.32
N ALA A 7 -62.22 -5.27 6.65
CA ALA A 7 -61.96 -4.19 5.73
C ALA A 7 -60.92 -4.58 4.67
N PRO A 8 -61.03 -4.07 3.43
CA PRO A 8 -60.05 -4.35 2.37
C PRO A 8 -58.69 -3.74 2.70
N ALA A 9 -57.61 -4.44 2.32
CA ALA A 9 -56.25 -3.98 2.48
C ALA A 9 -55.98 -2.68 1.68
N PRO A 10 -55.14 -1.76 2.19
CA PRO A 10 -54.80 -0.55 1.45
C PRO A 10 -54.02 -0.85 0.17
N ALA A 11 -54.33 -0.09 -0.86
CA ALA A 11 -53.63 -0.17 -2.15
C ALA A 11 -52.13 0.13 -2.03
N PRO A 12 -51.26 -0.55 -2.80
CA PRO A 12 -49.82 -0.27 -2.80
C PRO A 12 -49.55 1.18 -3.23
N ALA A 13 -48.57 1.81 -2.57
CA ALA A 13 -48.11 3.16 -2.91
C ALA A 13 -47.54 3.20 -4.33
N PRO A 14 -47.73 4.29 -5.07
CA PRO A 14 -47.16 4.43 -6.41
C PRO A 14 -45.64 4.42 -6.35
N ALA A 15 -45.02 3.77 -7.33
CA ALA A 15 -43.57 3.73 -7.48
C ALA A 15 -42.99 5.16 -7.64
N PRO A 16 -41.82 5.45 -7.06
CA PRO A 16 -41.16 6.74 -7.23
C PRO A 16 -40.88 7.02 -8.70
N ALA A 17 -41.06 8.26 -9.11
CA ALA A 17 -40.76 8.70 -10.47
C ALA A 17 -39.25 8.55 -10.76
N PRO A 18 -38.86 8.18 -11.99
CA PRO A 18 -37.45 8.08 -12.36
C PRO A 18 -36.76 9.43 -12.19
N ALA A 19 -35.53 9.38 -11.67
CA ALA A 19 -34.67 10.55 -11.54
C ALA A 19 -34.45 11.23 -12.90
N PRO A 20 -34.37 12.57 -12.96
CA PRO A 20 -34.07 13.27 -14.19
C PRO A 20 -32.69 12.86 -14.71
N ALA A 21 -32.59 12.68 -16.02
CA ALA A 21 -31.34 12.37 -16.68
C ALA A 21 -30.30 13.48 -16.44
N PRO A 22 -29.01 13.14 -16.24
CA PRO A 22 -27.98 14.14 -16.02
C PRO A 22 -27.90 15.10 -17.21
N THR A 23 -27.78 16.38 -16.92
CA THR A 23 -27.60 17.44 -17.92
C THR A 23 -26.28 17.18 -18.65
N PRO A 24 -26.22 17.21 -19.99
CA PRO A 24 -24.96 17.04 -20.70
C PRO A 24 -23.97 18.14 -20.32
N ALA A 25 -22.73 17.75 -20.08
CA ALA A 25 -21.63 18.67 -19.79
C ALA A 25 -21.46 19.68 -20.97
N PRO A 26 -21.10 20.95 -20.69
CA PRO A 26 -20.80 21.91 -21.74
C PRO A 26 -19.64 21.41 -22.59
N ALA A 27 -19.77 21.60 -23.90
CA ALA A 27 -18.72 21.21 -24.86
C ALA A 27 -17.40 21.92 -24.53
N PRO A 28 -16.26 21.21 -24.60
CA PRO A 28 -14.97 21.81 -24.30
C PRO A 28 -14.66 22.95 -25.27
N VAL A 29 -14.24 24.08 -24.71
CA VAL A 29 -13.73 25.21 -25.50
C VAL A 29 -12.37 24.78 -26.03
N THR A 30 -12.24 24.52 -27.31
CA THR A 30 -10.98 24.24 -28.00
C THR A 30 -10.13 25.53 -28.03
N VAL A 31 -9.27 25.71 -27.04
CA VAL A 31 -8.10 26.58 -27.16
C VAL A 31 -7.06 25.77 -27.94
N ALA A 32 -6.54 26.35 -29.03
CA ALA A 32 -5.49 25.72 -29.82
C ALA A 32 -4.29 25.42 -28.89
N ALA A 33 -4.00 24.12 -28.68
CA ALA A 33 -2.85 23.69 -27.88
C ALA A 33 -1.56 24.24 -28.51
N PRO A 34 -0.63 24.77 -27.70
CA PRO A 34 0.72 25.06 -28.16
C PRO A 34 1.33 23.78 -28.74
N LYS A 35 2.19 23.93 -29.76
CA LYS A 35 2.88 22.78 -30.36
C LYS A 35 3.66 22.06 -29.27
N ALA A 36 3.25 20.84 -28.97
CA ALA A 36 3.91 20.00 -27.99
C ALA A 36 5.40 19.83 -28.40
N VAL A 37 6.31 20.05 -27.45
CA VAL A 37 7.71 19.69 -27.62
C VAL A 37 7.80 18.18 -27.42
N GLU A 38 8.36 17.45 -28.40
CA GLU A 38 8.53 16.03 -28.34
C GLU A 38 9.87 15.70 -27.66
N TYR A 39 9.81 15.06 -26.51
CA TYR A 39 10.98 14.61 -25.76
C TYR A 39 11.35 13.17 -26.14
N PRO A 40 12.58 12.72 -25.84
CA PRO A 40 12.96 11.31 -26.04
C PRO A 40 11.96 10.33 -25.42
N LEU A 41 11.77 9.16 -26.06
CA LEU A 41 10.82 8.11 -25.67
C LEU A 41 9.34 8.50 -25.75
N GLY A 42 9.01 9.50 -26.59
CA GLY A 42 7.61 9.91 -26.80
C GLY A 42 6.98 10.68 -25.64
N VAL A 43 7.77 11.12 -24.68
CA VAL A 43 7.29 11.94 -23.56
C VAL A 43 6.80 13.30 -24.09
N THR A 44 5.65 13.75 -23.61
CA THR A 44 5.08 15.06 -23.90
C THR A 44 5.21 15.96 -22.68
N GLU A 45 5.35 17.28 -22.91
CA GLU A 45 5.40 18.27 -21.84
C GLU A 45 3.99 18.58 -21.34
N ILE A 46 3.85 18.65 -20.00
CA ILE A 46 2.64 19.15 -19.35
C ILE A 46 2.89 20.56 -18.85
N VAL A 47 2.22 21.55 -19.43
CA VAL A 47 2.31 22.95 -18.98
C VAL A 47 1.37 23.14 -17.80
N LYS A 48 1.93 23.41 -16.62
CA LYS A 48 1.19 23.65 -15.38
C LYS A 48 0.89 25.14 -15.17
N ASN A 49 1.79 26.01 -15.58
CA ASN A 49 1.61 27.46 -15.53
C ASN A 49 2.51 28.13 -16.57
N ASP A 50 1.97 29.06 -17.36
CA ASP A 50 2.66 29.81 -18.42
C ASP A 50 2.61 31.34 -18.22
N ALA A 51 2.37 31.81 -16.99
CA ALA A 51 2.23 33.25 -16.70
C ALA A 51 3.50 34.08 -16.97
N GLY A 52 4.63 33.45 -17.34
CA GLY A 52 5.86 34.13 -17.74
C GLY A 52 6.58 34.88 -16.61
N THR A 53 6.49 34.40 -15.38
CA THR A 53 7.03 35.06 -14.19
C THR A 53 8.51 34.70 -13.97
N ALA A 54 9.38 35.69 -13.91
CA ALA A 54 10.84 35.49 -13.73
C ALA A 54 11.25 35.07 -12.30
N GLU A 55 10.38 35.28 -11.31
CA GLU A 55 10.62 34.95 -9.90
C GLU A 55 9.31 34.46 -9.29
N PHE A 56 9.29 33.21 -8.79
CA PHE A 56 8.11 32.57 -8.19
C PHE A 56 8.51 31.44 -7.25
N ASP A 57 7.58 31.07 -6.39
CA ASP A 57 7.69 29.86 -5.57
C ASP A 57 6.96 28.72 -6.25
N LEU A 58 7.57 27.54 -6.24
CA LEU A 58 6.99 26.28 -6.68
C LEU A 58 6.90 25.34 -5.48
N PHE A 59 5.75 24.71 -5.33
CA PHE A 59 5.46 23.80 -4.22
C PHE A 59 5.34 22.36 -4.72
N ILE A 60 6.23 21.48 -4.24
CA ILE A 60 6.17 20.06 -4.50
C ILE A 60 5.55 19.41 -3.27
N VAL A 61 4.32 18.92 -3.42
CA VAL A 61 3.60 18.18 -2.38
C VAL A 61 3.83 16.71 -2.63
N HIS A 62 4.21 15.95 -1.60
CA HIS A 62 4.47 14.54 -1.80
C HIS A 62 3.94 13.66 -0.68
N THR A 63 3.60 12.43 -1.06
CA THR A 63 3.25 11.32 -0.18
C THR A 63 4.05 10.08 -0.57
N ASN A 64 4.10 9.10 0.30
CA ASN A 64 4.65 7.77 0.07
C ASN A 64 4.06 6.80 1.09
N ASP A 65 4.05 5.51 0.78
CA ASP A 65 3.64 4.44 1.70
C ASP A 65 2.29 4.72 2.38
N VAL A 66 1.34 5.24 1.61
CA VAL A 66 0.00 5.58 2.12
C VAL A 66 -0.78 4.31 2.45
N HIS A 67 -0.50 3.19 1.76
CA HIS A 67 -1.13 1.90 1.95
C HIS A 67 -2.64 1.98 2.05
N ALA A 68 -3.25 2.72 1.12
CA ALA A 68 -4.68 2.91 0.98
C ALA A 68 -5.39 3.37 2.27
N ARG A 69 -4.77 4.23 3.08
CA ARG A 69 -5.41 4.86 4.25
C ARG A 69 -6.42 5.93 3.79
N ILE A 70 -7.50 5.45 3.11
CA ILE A 70 -8.52 6.28 2.46
C ILE A 70 -9.23 7.18 3.47
N VAL A 71 -9.60 6.62 4.63
CA VAL A 71 -10.18 7.36 5.76
C VAL A 71 -9.13 7.57 6.85
N PRO A 72 -9.28 8.57 7.73
CA PRO A 72 -8.36 8.76 8.86
C PRO A 72 -8.23 7.48 9.69
N ALA A 73 -7.03 6.92 9.73
CA ALA A 73 -6.70 5.70 10.46
C ALA A 73 -5.20 5.67 10.78
N ASP A 74 -4.79 4.91 11.78
CA ASP A 74 -3.38 4.67 12.16
C ASP A 74 -2.56 5.96 12.38
N GLY A 75 -3.22 7.07 12.69
CA GLY A 75 -2.63 8.40 12.86
C GLY A 75 -2.52 9.20 11.57
N GLY A 76 -2.97 8.68 10.45
CA GLY A 76 -3.02 9.35 9.15
C GLY A 76 -4.25 10.24 8.97
N MET A 77 -4.16 11.22 8.06
CA MET A 77 -5.21 12.22 7.86
C MET A 77 -6.33 11.78 6.89
N GLY A 78 -6.09 10.80 6.02
CA GLY A 78 -7.02 10.36 4.98
C GLY A 78 -7.14 11.32 3.79
N TYR A 79 -7.70 10.80 2.68
CA TYR A 79 -7.75 11.53 1.40
C TYR A 79 -8.69 12.74 1.42
N SER A 80 -9.76 12.71 2.20
CA SER A 80 -10.72 13.82 2.28
C SER A 80 -10.09 15.11 2.85
N LYS A 81 -9.27 14.98 3.89
CA LYS A 81 -8.50 16.10 4.45
C LYS A 81 -7.39 16.56 3.51
N LEU A 82 -6.67 15.60 2.90
CA LEU A 82 -5.62 15.91 1.93
C LEU A 82 -6.20 16.67 0.74
N SER A 83 -7.34 16.26 0.20
CA SER A 83 -8.03 16.98 -0.90
C SER A 83 -8.29 18.44 -0.55
N THR A 84 -8.82 18.67 0.65
CA THR A 84 -9.06 20.06 1.12
C THR A 84 -7.76 20.86 1.20
N MET A 85 -6.69 20.29 1.72
CA MET A 85 -5.39 20.97 1.77
C MET A 85 -4.84 21.30 0.38
N LEU A 86 -4.93 20.36 -0.57
CA LEU A 86 -4.52 20.60 -1.96
C LEU A 86 -5.37 21.68 -2.63
N LYS A 87 -6.69 21.69 -2.41
CA LYS A 87 -7.59 22.75 -2.90
C LYS A 87 -7.25 24.12 -2.29
N MET A 88 -6.91 24.15 -1.00
CA MET A 88 -6.46 25.39 -0.34
C MET A 88 -5.14 25.90 -0.95
N GLY A 89 -4.18 25.02 -1.21
CA GLY A 89 -2.92 25.36 -1.88
C GLY A 89 -3.15 25.89 -3.30
N ARG A 90 -3.93 25.17 -4.11
CA ARG A 90 -4.28 25.57 -5.49
C ARG A 90 -5.05 26.88 -5.57
N ALA A 91 -5.80 27.24 -4.52
CA ALA A 91 -6.45 28.55 -4.44
C ALA A 91 -5.45 29.71 -4.23
N LEU A 92 -4.23 29.41 -3.82
CA LEU A 92 -3.18 30.42 -3.60
C LEU A 92 -2.20 30.52 -4.80
N THR A 93 -1.96 29.42 -5.50
CA THR A 93 -1.01 29.37 -6.62
C THR A 93 -1.27 28.17 -7.54
N ASP A 94 -1.00 28.33 -8.83
CA ASP A 94 -1.00 27.23 -9.82
C ASP A 94 0.37 26.51 -9.86
N ASN A 95 1.38 27.01 -9.16
CA ASN A 95 2.71 26.41 -9.12
C ASN A 95 2.78 25.28 -8.09
N ILE A 96 2.01 24.23 -8.31
CA ILE A 96 1.95 23.04 -7.43
C ILE A 96 2.15 21.77 -8.25
N LEU A 97 3.05 20.90 -7.79
CA LEU A 97 3.27 19.55 -8.30
C LEU A 97 2.97 18.55 -7.18
N VAL A 98 2.13 17.55 -7.43
CA VAL A 98 1.68 16.57 -6.42
C VAL A 98 2.14 15.18 -6.82
N LEU A 99 2.98 14.56 -6.00
CA LEU A 99 3.69 13.32 -6.32
C LEU A 99 3.49 12.26 -5.23
N ASP A 100 3.47 10.97 -5.62
CA ASP A 100 3.50 9.85 -4.67
C ASP A 100 4.63 8.87 -5.00
N ALA A 101 5.44 8.52 -4.00
CA ALA A 101 6.57 7.61 -4.16
C ALA A 101 6.22 6.14 -3.86
N GLY A 102 4.98 5.72 -4.16
CA GLY A 102 4.56 4.33 -4.21
C GLY A 102 4.02 3.72 -2.92
N ASP A 103 3.61 2.47 -3.03
CA ASP A 103 2.85 1.72 -2.01
C ASP A 103 1.55 2.44 -1.64
N VAL A 104 0.81 2.85 -2.65
CA VAL A 104 -0.37 3.69 -2.49
C VAL A 104 -1.68 2.91 -2.58
N THR A 105 -1.76 1.88 -3.44
CA THR A 105 -3.03 1.25 -3.83
C THR A 105 -3.49 0.10 -2.93
N HIS A 106 -2.59 -0.48 -2.13
CA HIS A 106 -2.85 -1.68 -1.33
C HIS A 106 -2.73 -1.42 0.19
N GLY A 107 -3.59 -2.03 1.02
CA GLY A 107 -3.41 -2.03 2.47
C GLY A 107 -4.69 -1.92 3.31
N THR A 108 -5.85 -1.58 2.74
CA THR A 108 -7.13 -1.58 3.44
C THR A 108 -8.19 -2.36 2.68
N ASN A 109 -9.20 -2.89 3.40
CA ASN A 109 -10.27 -3.66 2.77
C ASN A 109 -11.00 -2.85 1.68
N LEU A 110 -11.14 -1.55 1.85
CA LEU A 110 -11.80 -0.69 0.87
C LEU A 110 -11.01 -0.57 -0.44
N ALA A 111 -9.70 -0.68 -0.41
CA ALA A 111 -8.86 -0.74 -1.59
C ALA A 111 -8.73 -2.18 -2.12
N ASN A 112 -8.45 -3.12 -1.21
CA ASN A 112 -8.14 -4.50 -1.58
C ASN A 112 -9.30 -5.21 -2.27
N MET A 113 -10.55 -4.98 -1.81
CA MET A 113 -11.75 -5.56 -2.42
C MET A 113 -12.08 -5.01 -3.80
N PHE A 114 -11.44 -3.93 -4.21
CA PHE A 114 -11.57 -3.30 -5.54
C PHE A 114 -10.23 -3.23 -6.28
N GLU A 115 -9.25 -4.05 -5.85
CA GLU A 115 -7.95 -4.20 -6.53
C GLU A 115 -7.27 -2.85 -6.83
N GLY A 116 -7.29 -1.93 -5.85
CA GLY A 116 -6.68 -0.61 -5.92
C GLY A 116 -7.48 0.46 -6.70
N GLU A 117 -8.55 0.09 -7.43
CA GLU A 117 -9.33 1.04 -8.24
C GLU A 117 -9.85 2.22 -7.43
N THR A 118 -10.33 1.97 -6.21
CA THR A 118 -10.82 3.03 -5.32
C THR A 118 -9.76 4.11 -5.08
N VAL A 119 -8.51 3.70 -4.91
CA VAL A 119 -7.39 4.63 -4.69
C VAL A 119 -7.00 5.32 -5.98
N GLY A 120 -6.94 4.61 -7.10
CA GLY A 120 -6.64 5.20 -8.41
C GLY A 120 -7.57 6.37 -8.76
N VAL A 121 -8.88 6.19 -8.55
CA VAL A 121 -9.87 7.25 -8.74
C VAL A 121 -9.62 8.42 -7.76
N LEU A 122 -9.28 8.15 -6.51
CA LEU A 122 -8.98 9.20 -5.54
C LEU A 122 -7.74 10.00 -5.91
N LEU A 123 -6.69 9.37 -6.42
CA LEU A 123 -5.49 10.07 -6.89
C LEU A 123 -5.81 11.07 -8.00
N ASP A 124 -6.64 10.65 -8.97
CA ASP A 124 -7.12 11.53 -10.05
C ASP A 124 -8.00 12.66 -9.49
N MET A 125 -8.98 12.35 -8.63
CA MET A 125 -9.85 13.37 -8.00
C MET A 125 -9.05 14.42 -7.21
N LEU A 126 -7.95 14.04 -6.58
CA LEU A 126 -7.07 14.95 -5.84
C LEU A 126 -6.09 15.68 -6.75
N GLY A 127 -5.99 15.27 -8.01
CA GLY A 127 -5.08 15.82 -9.01
C GLY A 127 -3.62 15.54 -8.67
N TYR A 128 -3.29 14.28 -8.39
CA TYR A 128 -1.90 13.84 -8.39
C TYR A 128 -1.34 13.90 -9.81
N ASP A 129 -0.10 14.35 -9.94
CA ASP A 129 0.58 14.52 -11.22
C ASP A 129 1.36 13.26 -11.61
N ALA A 130 2.05 12.61 -10.65
CA ALA A 130 2.72 11.35 -10.91
C ALA A 130 2.82 10.46 -9.68
N VAL A 131 2.91 9.14 -9.94
CA VAL A 131 3.16 8.08 -8.96
C VAL A 131 4.31 7.21 -9.48
N ALA A 132 5.28 6.86 -8.63
CA ALA A 132 6.19 5.75 -8.90
C ALA A 132 5.66 4.49 -8.20
N PRO A 133 5.51 3.34 -8.89
CA PRO A 133 5.00 2.12 -8.27
C PRO A 133 5.92 1.62 -7.16
N GLY A 134 5.34 1.31 -6.00
CA GLY A 134 5.99 0.54 -4.95
C GLY A 134 5.77 -0.96 -5.10
N ASN A 135 6.35 -1.76 -4.22
CA ASN A 135 6.22 -3.22 -4.30
C ASN A 135 4.79 -3.70 -4.02
N HIS A 136 4.06 -3.03 -3.12
CA HIS A 136 2.69 -3.40 -2.80
C HIS A 136 1.67 -2.98 -3.88
N ASP A 137 2.01 -2.07 -4.79
CA ASP A 137 1.15 -1.74 -5.92
C ASP A 137 1.04 -2.89 -6.93
N PHE A 138 1.99 -3.85 -6.91
CA PHE A 138 1.94 -5.08 -7.69
C PHE A 138 1.15 -6.22 -7.01
N ASN A 139 0.59 -6.03 -5.82
CA ASN A 139 -0.10 -7.10 -5.08
C ASN A 139 -1.37 -7.62 -5.76
N TYR A 140 -1.96 -6.83 -6.68
CA TYR A 140 -3.10 -7.27 -7.50
C TYR A 140 -2.68 -7.86 -8.85
N GLY A 141 -1.39 -8.03 -9.09
CA GLY A 141 -0.79 -8.47 -10.34
C GLY A 141 -0.30 -7.31 -11.20
N ALA A 142 0.81 -7.54 -11.91
CA ALA A 142 1.39 -6.54 -12.80
C ALA A 142 0.43 -6.12 -13.91
N ASP A 143 -0.36 -7.05 -14.47
CA ASP A 143 -1.34 -6.76 -15.52
C ASP A 143 -2.36 -5.71 -15.06
N ARG A 144 -2.83 -5.82 -13.80
CA ARG A 144 -3.79 -4.87 -13.22
C ARG A 144 -3.17 -3.47 -13.05
N LEU A 145 -1.93 -3.40 -12.58
CA LEU A 145 -1.23 -2.12 -12.45
C LEU A 145 -0.95 -1.47 -13.83
N ILE A 146 -0.55 -2.28 -14.82
CA ILE A 146 -0.32 -1.81 -16.19
C ILE A 146 -1.63 -1.29 -16.81
N GLU A 147 -2.75 -2.00 -16.61
CA GLU A 147 -4.08 -1.57 -17.06
C GLU A 147 -4.45 -0.22 -16.44
N ALA A 148 -4.28 -0.08 -15.12
CA ALA A 148 -4.56 1.15 -14.40
C ALA A 148 -3.67 2.31 -14.89
N ALA A 149 -2.37 2.06 -15.12
CA ALA A 149 -1.43 3.05 -15.64
C ALA A 149 -1.82 3.53 -17.06
N ARG A 150 -2.19 2.61 -17.95
CA ARG A 150 -2.66 2.96 -19.30
C ARG A 150 -3.96 3.76 -19.28
N PHE A 151 -4.89 3.39 -18.40
CA PHE A 151 -6.13 4.14 -18.21
C PHE A 151 -5.83 5.57 -17.72
N ALA A 152 -4.95 5.71 -16.72
CA ALA A 152 -4.55 7.02 -16.22
C ALA A 152 -3.90 7.87 -17.33
N GLU A 153 -3.01 7.28 -18.13
CA GLU A 153 -2.33 7.97 -19.24
C GLU A 153 -3.30 8.45 -20.32
N GLU A 154 -4.36 7.66 -20.64
CA GLU A 154 -5.31 7.95 -21.70
C GLU A 154 -6.41 8.93 -21.28
N TYR A 155 -6.88 8.87 -20.02
CA TYR A 155 -8.09 9.57 -19.58
C TYR A 155 -7.86 10.63 -18.50
N THR A 156 -6.65 10.73 -17.95
CA THR A 156 -6.31 11.67 -16.86
C THR A 156 -4.96 12.34 -17.09
N ASP A 157 -4.60 13.29 -16.23
CA ASP A 157 -3.26 13.90 -16.23
C ASP A 157 -2.26 13.11 -15.35
N LEU A 158 -2.72 12.14 -14.57
CA LEU A 158 -1.89 11.30 -13.71
C LEU A 158 -0.96 10.40 -14.53
N LYS A 159 0.33 10.38 -14.17
CA LYS A 159 1.36 9.53 -14.80
C LYS A 159 1.88 8.49 -13.81
N VAL A 160 2.02 7.25 -14.29
CA VAL A 160 2.71 6.17 -13.54
C VAL A 160 4.10 6.01 -14.15
N LEU A 161 5.13 6.25 -13.34
CA LEU A 161 6.51 6.39 -13.83
C LEU A 161 7.43 5.33 -13.25
N SER A 162 8.15 4.60 -14.11
CA SER A 162 9.27 3.76 -13.69
C SER A 162 10.23 3.49 -14.84
N ALA A 163 11.49 3.82 -14.66
CA ALA A 163 12.52 3.59 -15.67
C ALA A 163 13.14 2.19 -15.61
N ASN A 164 12.93 1.42 -14.53
CA ASN A 164 13.61 0.14 -14.30
C ASN A 164 12.69 -1.09 -14.17
N VAL A 165 11.42 -0.96 -14.56
CA VAL A 165 10.48 -2.10 -14.64
C VAL A 165 10.30 -2.49 -16.10
N LEU A 166 10.69 -3.73 -16.43
CA LEU A 166 10.80 -4.22 -17.80
C LEU A 166 9.95 -5.49 -18.00
N ASP A 167 9.45 -5.67 -19.22
CA ASP A 167 8.81 -6.92 -19.64
C ASP A 167 9.85 -8.03 -19.91
N GLU A 168 9.40 -9.22 -20.29
CA GLU A 168 10.25 -10.37 -20.63
C GLU A 168 11.18 -10.13 -21.83
N ASN A 169 10.91 -9.14 -22.67
CA ASN A 169 11.70 -8.76 -23.84
C ASN A 169 12.65 -7.59 -23.55
N GLY A 170 12.62 -7.05 -22.33
CA GLY A 170 13.44 -5.91 -21.91
C GLY A 170 12.89 -4.55 -22.30
N TYR A 171 11.59 -4.45 -22.67
CA TYR A 171 10.93 -3.16 -22.92
C TYR A 171 10.37 -2.58 -21.63
N LEU A 172 10.40 -1.25 -21.51
CA LEU A 172 9.81 -0.52 -20.39
C LEU A 172 8.29 -0.77 -20.31
N LEU A 173 7.80 -1.09 -19.12
CA LEU A 173 6.36 -1.26 -18.87
C LEU A 173 5.66 0.05 -18.51
N PHE A 174 6.41 1.04 -18.02
CA PHE A 174 5.92 2.36 -17.65
C PHE A 174 6.73 3.44 -18.33
N GLN A 175 6.18 4.64 -18.41
CA GLN A 175 6.92 5.82 -18.86
C GLN A 175 8.09 6.09 -17.89
N PRO A 176 9.33 6.30 -18.37
CA PRO A 176 10.48 6.46 -17.48
C PRO A 176 10.52 7.80 -16.76
N TYR A 177 10.01 8.86 -17.38
CA TYR A 177 9.94 10.20 -16.81
C TYR A 177 8.83 11.03 -17.45
N GLN A 178 8.42 12.10 -16.76
CA GLN A 178 7.48 13.11 -17.27
C GLN A 178 8.08 14.51 -17.11
N VAL A 179 7.80 15.42 -18.02
CA VAL A 179 8.23 16.81 -17.96
C VAL A 179 7.07 17.73 -17.65
N TYR A 180 7.28 18.64 -16.69
CA TYR A 180 6.32 19.66 -16.27
C TYR A 180 6.94 21.05 -16.46
N ASP A 181 6.18 21.98 -17.05
CA ASP A 181 6.60 23.37 -17.26
C ASP A 181 5.84 24.32 -16.32
N PHE A 182 6.58 25.11 -15.58
CA PHE A 182 6.10 26.15 -14.69
C PHE A 182 6.74 27.49 -15.08
N ASN A 183 6.01 28.31 -15.82
CA ASN A 183 6.50 29.62 -16.26
C ASN A 183 7.81 29.57 -17.07
N GLY A 184 8.02 28.50 -17.85
CA GLY A 184 9.26 28.24 -18.58
C GLY A 184 10.38 27.57 -17.77
N PHE A 185 10.19 27.34 -16.47
CA PHE A 185 11.07 26.50 -15.66
C PHE A 185 10.59 25.05 -15.72
N LYS A 186 11.43 24.18 -16.28
CA LYS A 186 11.06 22.81 -16.59
C LYS A 186 11.62 21.82 -15.58
N ILE A 187 10.75 20.91 -15.13
CA ILE A 187 11.08 19.85 -14.19
C ILE A 187 10.86 18.49 -14.86
N ALA A 188 11.85 17.62 -14.80
CA ALA A 188 11.63 16.19 -15.07
C ALA A 188 11.39 15.45 -13.76
N VAL A 189 10.36 14.60 -13.75
CA VAL A 189 10.11 13.61 -12.70
C VAL A 189 10.44 12.24 -13.27
N VAL A 190 11.47 11.59 -12.77
CA VAL A 190 11.96 10.27 -13.19
C VAL A 190 11.51 9.22 -12.17
N GLY A 191 10.82 8.16 -12.61
CA GLY A 191 10.35 7.09 -11.73
C GLY A 191 11.39 5.99 -11.50
N LEU A 192 11.53 5.49 -10.27
CA LEU A 192 12.30 4.29 -9.94
C LEU A 192 11.53 3.40 -8.96
N THR A 193 11.49 2.10 -9.26
CA THR A 193 10.85 1.07 -8.42
C THR A 193 11.90 0.17 -7.79
N THR A 194 11.73 -0.19 -6.53
CA THR A 194 12.68 -1.08 -5.84
C THR A 194 12.76 -2.45 -6.50
N PRO A 195 13.95 -2.98 -6.79
CA PRO A 195 14.12 -4.35 -7.26
C PRO A 195 13.67 -5.39 -6.24
N ASP A 196 13.57 -5.04 -4.97
CA ASP A 196 13.01 -5.91 -3.93
C ASP A 196 11.57 -6.33 -4.22
N THR A 197 10.85 -5.63 -5.10
CA THR A 197 9.52 -6.00 -5.58
C THR A 197 9.47 -7.46 -6.06
N ALA A 198 10.53 -7.99 -6.67
CA ALA A 198 10.61 -9.39 -7.09
C ALA A 198 10.41 -10.41 -5.95
N THR A 199 10.66 -10.00 -4.69
CA THR A 199 10.54 -10.83 -3.48
C THR A 199 9.56 -10.25 -2.45
N LYS A 200 9.20 -8.97 -2.59
CA LYS A 200 8.31 -8.23 -1.69
C LYS A 200 6.86 -8.18 -2.18
N THR A 201 6.54 -8.95 -3.21
CA THR A 201 5.17 -9.27 -3.63
C THR A 201 5.10 -10.76 -4.00
N HIS A 202 3.88 -11.30 -4.15
CA HIS A 202 3.73 -12.72 -4.52
C HIS A 202 4.37 -12.98 -5.90
N PRO A 203 5.24 -13.99 -6.07
CA PRO A 203 5.95 -14.26 -7.34
C PRO A 203 5.03 -14.41 -8.57
N LYS A 204 3.80 -14.91 -8.40
CA LYS A 204 2.81 -14.99 -9.49
C LYS A 204 2.38 -13.63 -10.01
N ASN A 205 2.39 -12.60 -9.16
CA ASN A 205 1.91 -11.26 -9.49
C ASN A 205 2.88 -10.50 -10.39
N VAL A 206 4.14 -10.94 -10.42
CA VAL A 206 5.24 -10.30 -11.17
C VAL A 206 5.92 -11.27 -12.12
N GLN A 207 5.22 -12.34 -12.51
CA GLN A 207 5.75 -13.31 -13.47
C GLN A 207 6.00 -12.65 -14.84
N GLY A 208 7.19 -12.82 -15.40
CA GLY A 208 7.58 -12.20 -16.68
C GLY A 208 8.01 -10.74 -16.55
N ILE A 209 8.09 -10.20 -15.33
CA ILE A 209 8.55 -8.84 -15.07
C ILE A 209 9.98 -8.87 -14.52
N THR A 210 10.82 -7.99 -15.03
CA THR A 210 12.17 -7.74 -14.52
C THR A 210 12.21 -6.38 -13.82
N PHE A 211 12.62 -6.39 -12.57
CA PHE A 211 12.98 -5.19 -11.81
C PHE A 211 14.50 -5.07 -11.87
N ALA A 212 15.02 -4.21 -12.75
CA ALA A 212 16.47 -4.08 -12.96
C ALA A 212 17.15 -3.68 -11.64
N ASN A 213 18.12 -4.49 -11.21
CA ASN A 213 18.84 -4.32 -9.96
C ASN A 213 20.26 -3.74 -10.17
N GLU A 214 21.14 -4.52 -10.81
CA GLU A 214 22.50 -4.03 -11.07
C GLU A 214 22.49 -2.92 -12.12
N GLU A 215 21.63 -3.03 -13.11
CA GLU A 215 21.47 -2.10 -14.22
C GLU A 215 20.72 -0.82 -13.83
N ILE A 216 20.10 -0.74 -12.65
CA ILE A 216 19.32 0.43 -12.21
C ILE A 216 20.14 1.72 -12.26
N PHE A 217 21.44 1.64 -11.99
CA PHE A 217 22.32 2.80 -12.03
C PHE A 217 22.51 3.34 -13.46
N GLU A 218 22.69 2.45 -14.44
CA GLU A 218 22.83 2.84 -15.85
C GLU A 218 21.51 3.32 -16.42
N ILE A 219 20.42 2.60 -16.15
CA ILE A 219 19.06 2.93 -16.62
C ILE A 219 18.60 4.27 -16.03
N GLY A 220 18.74 4.45 -14.72
CA GLY A 220 18.40 5.71 -14.04
C GLY A 220 19.24 6.88 -14.53
N GLN A 221 20.56 6.69 -14.74
CA GLN A 221 21.42 7.72 -15.30
C GLN A 221 20.99 8.09 -16.73
N MET A 222 20.68 7.07 -17.55
CA MET A 222 20.22 7.29 -18.94
C MET A 222 18.91 8.10 -18.98
N ALA A 223 17.94 7.78 -18.15
CA ALA A 223 16.68 8.50 -18.07
C ALA A 223 16.90 9.97 -17.66
N ILE A 224 17.77 10.22 -16.68
CA ILE A 224 18.14 11.56 -16.22
C ILE A 224 18.89 12.31 -17.32
N ASP A 225 19.87 11.71 -18.00
CA ASP A 225 20.65 12.35 -19.05
C ASP A 225 19.80 12.71 -20.27
N MET A 226 18.79 11.88 -20.59
CA MET A 226 17.81 12.18 -21.62
C MET A 226 16.96 13.40 -21.26
N ALA A 227 16.44 13.44 -20.04
CA ALA A 227 15.58 14.53 -19.57
C ALA A 227 16.37 15.83 -19.41
N LYS A 228 17.57 15.78 -18.83
CA LYS A 228 18.38 16.94 -18.42
C LYS A 228 18.83 17.85 -19.58
N GLN A 229 18.77 17.34 -20.82
CA GLN A 229 19.04 18.17 -22.00
C GLN A 229 17.97 19.25 -22.23
N TYR A 230 16.78 19.10 -21.62
CA TYR A 230 15.59 19.88 -21.88
C TYR A 230 14.99 20.53 -20.64
N VAL A 231 15.51 20.22 -19.44
CA VAL A 231 14.91 20.65 -18.17
C VAL A 231 15.91 21.35 -17.27
N ASP A 232 15.41 22.17 -16.35
CA ASP A 232 16.19 22.96 -15.41
C ASP A 232 16.41 22.23 -14.08
N TYR A 233 15.50 21.27 -13.73
CA TYR A 233 15.49 20.58 -12.45
C TYR A 233 15.06 19.12 -12.61
N VAL A 234 15.69 18.21 -11.88
CA VAL A 234 15.40 16.77 -11.94
C VAL A 234 14.98 16.27 -10.57
N ILE A 235 13.76 15.73 -10.53
CA ILE A 235 13.23 14.98 -9.38
C ILE A 235 13.31 13.51 -9.70
N VAL A 236 13.88 12.70 -8.82
CA VAL A 236 13.66 11.24 -8.83
C VAL A 236 12.53 10.93 -7.84
N LEU A 237 11.48 10.32 -8.35
CA LEU A 237 10.37 9.78 -7.59
C LEU A 237 10.63 8.28 -7.44
N GLY A 238 11.21 7.88 -6.29
CA GLY A 238 11.75 6.54 -6.12
C GLY A 238 11.14 5.80 -4.94
N HIS A 239 10.64 4.59 -5.18
CA HIS A 239 10.26 3.68 -4.11
C HIS A 239 11.43 2.73 -3.86
N ILE A 240 12.47 3.18 -3.12
CA ILE A 240 13.75 2.46 -2.94
C ILE A 240 14.00 2.14 -1.47
N GLY A 241 13.95 3.17 -0.62
CA GLY A 241 14.12 3.05 0.83
C GLY A 241 15.55 3.22 1.32
N MET A 242 15.63 3.43 2.64
CA MET A 242 16.88 3.66 3.37
C MET A 242 17.36 2.38 4.10
N ASP A 243 16.61 1.27 4.02
CA ASP A 243 16.90 0.03 4.74
C ASP A 243 17.88 -0.85 3.95
N PRO A 244 19.09 -1.15 4.47
CA PRO A 244 20.08 -1.96 3.79
C PRO A 244 19.76 -3.46 3.79
N ASP A 245 18.76 -3.92 4.55
CA ASP A 245 18.45 -5.33 4.74
C ASP A 245 17.54 -5.92 3.65
N GLY A 246 17.16 -5.12 2.63
CA GLY A 246 16.44 -5.59 1.45
C GLY A 246 17.23 -6.63 0.65
N ALA A 247 16.52 -7.50 -0.09
CA ALA A 247 17.12 -8.59 -0.88
C ALA A 247 18.05 -8.09 -1.99
N SER A 248 17.74 -6.92 -2.57
CA SER A 248 18.57 -6.24 -3.58
C SER A 248 19.84 -5.62 -2.98
N GLY A 249 19.80 -5.32 -1.68
CA GLY A 249 20.83 -4.55 -1.00
C GLY A 249 20.95 -3.10 -1.50
N LEU A 250 19.97 -2.62 -2.27
CA LEU A 250 19.88 -1.23 -2.74
C LEU A 250 19.30 -0.34 -1.65
N THR A 251 19.83 0.90 -1.61
CA THR A 251 19.34 1.95 -0.73
C THR A 251 19.43 3.28 -1.45
N THR A 252 18.60 4.23 -1.07
CA THR A 252 18.54 5.56 -1.71
C THR A 252 19.88 6.29 -1.67
N ASP A 253 20.66 6.14 -0.59
CA ASP A 253 22.01 6.73 -0.50
C ASP A 253 22.96 6.15 -1.56
N LYS A 254 22.86 4.85 -1.88
CA LYS A 254 23.63 4.21 -2.94
C LYS A 254 23.23 4.72 -4.32
N ILE A 255 21.92 4.87 -4.56
CA ILE A 255 21.39 5.43 -5.82
C ILE A 255 21.92 6.85 -6.00
N VAL A 256 21.70 7.73 -5.04
CA VAL A 256 22.10 9.15 -5.10
C VAL A 256 23.62 9.31 -5.20
N SER A 257 24.40 8.43 -4.57
CA SER A 257 25.86 8.49 -4.65
C SER A 257 26.39 8.14 -6.04
N LYS A 258 25.73 7.23 -6.76
CA LYS A 258 26.18 6.72 -8.06
C LYS A 258 25.57 7.46 -9.24
N ILE A 259 24.29 7.79 -9.20
CA ILE A 259 23.57 8.51 -10.26
C ILE A 259 23.79 10.02 -10.05
N LYS A 260 24.10 10.73 -11.13
CA LYS A 260 24.40 12.17 -11.09
C LYS A 260 23.28 12.98 -11.71
N GLY A 261 23.16 14.22 -11.23
CA GLY A 261 22.21 15.17 -11.78
C GLY A 261 20.82 15.10 -11.16
N ILE A 262 20.67 14.45 -10.00
CA ILE A 262 19.45 14.46 -9.21
C ILE A 262 19.48 15.69 -8.30
N ASP A 263 18.47 16.55 -8.40
CA ASP A 263 18.34 17.73 -7.55
C ASP A 263 17.51 17.40 -6.30
N LEU A 264 16.42 16.64 -6.45
CA LEU A 264 15.54 16.18 -5.38
C LEU A 264 15.23 14.68 -5.56
N PHE A 265 15.30 13.91 -4.48
CA PHE A 265 14.86 12.53 -4.43
C PHE A 265 13.70 12.41 -3.44
N ILE A 266 12.51 12.06 -3.93
CA ILE A 266 11.34 11.75 -3.12
C ILE A 266 11.28 10.23 -2.97
N ASP A 267 11.43 9.73 -1.74
CA ASP A 267 11.63 8.31 -1.45
C ASP A 267 10.42 7.68 -0.73
N GLY A 268 10.35 6.35 -0.74
CA GLY A 268 9.38 5.51 -0.05
C GLY A 268 9.98 4.22 0.51
N HIS A 269 9.19 3.17 0.66
CA HIS A 269 9.54 1.77 0.98
C HIS A 269 9.97 1.51 2.43
N SER A 270 10.86 2.29 2.99
CA SER A 270 11.40 2.06 4.35
C SER A 270 10.62 2.74 5.46
N HIS A 271 9.53 3.43 5.14
CA HIS A 271 8.68 4.19 6.08
C HIS A 271 9.48 5.19 6.94
N THR A 272 10.59 5.71 6.40
CA THR A 272 11.47 6.62 7.13
C THR A 272 10.88 8.02 7.17
N THR A 273 10.84 8.64 8.35
CA THR A 273 10.38 10.03 8.50
C THR A 273 11.57 10.99 8.48
N LEU A 274 11.74 11.74 7.38
CA LEU A 274 12.78 12.75 7.22
C LEU A 274 12.19 14.15 7.42
N LYS A 275 12.19 14.66 8.65
CA LYS A 275 11.49 15.91 9.02
C LYS A 275 11.94 17.14 8.25
N GLU A 276 13.22 17.26 8.01
CA GLU A 276 13.86 18.39 7.31
C GLU A 276 14.57 17.94 6.03
N GLY A 277 14.25 16.71 5.57
CA GLY A 277 15.01 16.06 4.50
C GLY A 277 16.43 15.68 4.93
N MET A 278 17.16 15.06 4.02
CA MET A 278 18.55 14.68 4.20
C MET A 278 19.34 15.03 2.94
N LYS A 279 20.50 15.69 3.08
CA LYS A 279 21.40 15.94 1.95
C LYS A 279 22.38 14.77 1.78
N ILE A 280 22.46 14.26 0.54
CA ILE A 280 23.47 13.29 0.10
C ILE A 280 24.19 13.92 -1.10
N GLY A 281 25.41 14.43 -0.89
CA GLY A 281 26.05 15.30 -1.86
C GLY A 281 25.24 16.57 -2.10
N ASP A 282 24.91 16.85 -3.36
CA ASP A 282 24.09 18.00 -3.75
C ASP A 282 22.59 17.67 -3.77
N THR A 283 22.20 16.40 -3.71
CA THR A 283 20.80 15.95 -3.76
C THR A 283 20.12 16.10 -2.39
N LEU A 284 18.92 16.68 -2.38
CA LEU A 284 18.01 16.64 -1.23
C LEU A 284 17.16 15.37 -1.31
N VAL A 285 17.15 14.57 -0.25
CA VAL A 285 16.29 13.37 -0.11
C VAL A 285 15.20 13.67 0.90
N VAL A 286 13.93 13.35 0.57
CA VAL A 286 12.76 13.54 1.43
C VAL A 286 11.91 12.26 1.47
N GLN A 287 11.30 11.98 2.62
CA GLN A 287 10.37 10.86 2.82
C GLN A 287 9.42 11.19 3.98
N THR A 288 8.13 10.83 3.86
CA THR A 288 7.09 11.28 4.82
C THR A 288 6.82 10.29 5.97
N GLY A 289 7.45 9.13 5.96
CA GLY A 289 7.08 8.01 6.82
C GLY A 289 6.04 7.11 6.13
N ASP A 290 4.93 6.82 6.81
CA ASP A 290 3.90 5.91 6.32
C ASP A 290 2.48 6.40 6.64
N TYR A 291 1.47 5.78 6.01
CA TYR A 291 0.04 5.87 6.33
C TYR A 291 -0.52 7.29 6.34
N MET A 292 0.08 8.20 5.58
CA MET A 292 -0.30 9.62 5.54
C MET A 292 -0.28 10.30 6.93
N LYS A 293 0.64 9.85 7.81
CA LYS A 293 0.89 10.49 9.12
C LYS A 293 1.53 11.87 8.96
N ASN A 294 2.18 12.09 7.83
CA ASN A 294 2.70 13.39 7.43
C ASN A 294 2.41 13.63 5.94
N LEU A 295 2.22 14.88 5.58
CA LEU A 295 2.26 15.36 4.21
C LEU A 295 3.61 16.03 3.99
N GLY A 296 4.33 15.64 2.94
CA GLY A 296 5.57 16.28 2.55
C GLY A 296 5.33 17.52 1.70
N LEU A 297 6.11 18.55 1.94
CA LEU A 297 6.12 19.78 1.15
C LEU A 297 7.56 20.24 0.93
N VAL A 298 7.94 20.48 -0.33
CA VAL A 298 9.21 21.10 -0.69
C VAL A 298 8.89 22.38 -1.45
N GLN A 299 9.22 23.53 -0.87
CA GLN A 299 9.12 24.82 -1.56
C GLN A 299 10.45 25.12 -2.27
N LEU A 300 10.39 25.36 -3.57
CA LEU A 300 11.51 25.83 -4.38
C LEU A 300 11.29 27.32 -4.71
N HIS A 301 12.24 28.15 -4.35
CA HIS A 301 12.26 29.54 -4.80
C HIS A 301 13.02 29.64 -6.12
N VAL A 302 12.28 29.90 -7.21
CA VAL A 302 12.81 29.99 -8.57
C VAL A 302 13.01 31.46 -8.94
N LYS A 303 14.20 31.79 -9.43
CA LYS A 303 14.53 33.12 -9.91
C LYS A 303 15.38 33.03 -11.17
N ASN A 304 14.92 33.68 -12.25
CA ASN A 304 15.58 33.66 -13.56
C ASN A 304 15.97 32.26 -14.04
N GLY A 305 15.02 31.32 -13.95
CA GLY A 305 15.19 29.91 -14.38
C GLY A 305 16.15 29.09 -13.49
N LYS A 306 16.37 29.48 -12.24
CA LYS A 306 17.24 28.76 -11.30
C LYS A 306 16.61 28.68 -9.92
N VAL A 307 16.73 27.52 -9.28
CA VAL A 307 16.40 27.37 -7.86
C VAL A 307 17.46 28.08 -7.02
N THR A 308 17.04 29.06 -6.23
CA THR A 308 17.91 29.87 -5.37
C THR A 308 17.77 29.49 -3.90
N ALA A 309 16.67 28.87 -3.50
CA ALA A 309 16.45 28.32 -2.17
C ALA A 309 15.49 27.12 -2.21
N THR A 310 15.65 26.20 -1.27
CA THR A 310 14.83 25.00 -1.12
C THR A 310 14.46 24.81 0.35
N TYR A 311 13.18 24.63 0.65
CA TYR A 311 12.65 24.51 2.01
C TYR A 311 11.80 23.25 2.14
N PRO A 312 12.39 22.11 2.55
CA PRO A 312 11.63 20.90 2.85
C PRO A 312 10.95 21.01 4.21
N MET A 313 9.74 20.49 4.32
CA MET A 313 9.02 20.39 5.58
C MET A 313 8.01 19.22 5.56
N LEU A 314 7.66 18.73 6.73
CA LEU A 314 6.55 17.81 6.93
C LEU A 314 5.40 18.53 7.65
N ILE A 315 4.18 18.28 7.19
CA ILE A 315 2.95 18.72 7.84
C ILE A 315 2.34 17.48 8.52
N PRO A 316 2.42 17.37 9.87
CA PRO A 316 1.86 16.22 10.59
C PRO A 316 0.35 16.13 10.43
N ALA A 317 -0.18 14.93 10.27
CA ALA A 317 -1.64 14.69 10.24
C ALA A 317 -2.34 15.22 11.49
N ALA A 318 -1.69 15.16 12.64
CA ALA A 318 -2.21 15.70 13.89
C ALA A 318 -2.50 17.21 13.81
N ASP A 319 -1.68 17.98 13.07
CA ASP A 319 -1.88 19.41 12.86
C ASP A 319 -3.05 19.70 11.91
N VAL A 320 -3.32 18.81 10.97
CA VAL A 320 -4.47 18.89 10.05
C VAL A 320 -5.76 18.49 10.73
N LEU A 321 -5.74 17.37 11.46
CA LEU A 321 -6.91 16.83 12.16
C LEU A 321 -7.36 17.72 13.33
N ASN A 322 -6.45 18.48 13.94
CA ASN A 322 -6.70 19.37 15.08
C ASN A 322 -6.22 20.80 14.79
N ALA A 323 -6.51 21.32 13.60
CA ALA A 323 -5.99 22.61 13.12
C ALA A 323 -6.20 23.77 14.12
N LYS A 324 -7.35 23.83 14.80
CA LYS A 324 -7.64 24.86 15.82
C LYS A 324 -6.63 24.90 16.97
N ASP A 325 -6.02 23.78 17.32
CA ASP A 325 -5.06 23.65 18.44
C ASP A 325 -3.61 23.62 17.95
N SER A 326 -3.38 23.38 16.64
CA SER A 326 -2.07 23.35 16.01
C SER A 326 -1.38 24.71 16.02
N ALA A 327 -0.11 24.73 16.45
CA ALA A 327 0.72 25.94 16.34
C ALA A 327 1.06 26.27 14.88
N LEU A 328 1.30 25.24 14.07
CA LEU A 328 1.56 25.37 12.63
C LEU A 328 0.36 25.97 11.89
N ALA A 329 -0.83 25.41 12.09
CA ALA A 329 -2.04 25.90 11.45
C ALA A 329 -2.34 27.36 11.85
N LYS A 330 -2.17 27.71 13.13
CA LYS A 330 -2.35 29.09 13.64
C LYS A 330 -1.39 30.09 13.00
N GLN A 331 -0.14 29.68 12.71
CA GLN A 331 0.83 30.53 12.03
C GLN A 331 0.33 30.98 10.65
N TYR A 332 -0.45 30.13 9.97
CA TYR A 332 -1.04 30.41 8.66
C TYR A 332 -2.51 30.82 8.72
N GLY A 333 -3.06 31.09 9.92
CA GLY A 333 -4.45 31.50 10.11
C GLY A 333 -5.49 30.41 9.82
N ILE A 334 -5.05 29.14 9.78
CA ILE A 334 -5.92 27.99 9.53
C ILE A 334 -6.54 27.56 10.85
N THR A 335 -7.86 27.59 10.94
CA THR A 335 -8.61 27.19 12.13
C THR A 335 -9.31 25.85 12.00
N ASP A 336 -9.53 25.39 10.77
CA ASP A 336 -10.12 24.09 10.43
C ASP A 336 -9.67 23.66 9.04
N VAL A 337 -9.59 22.36 8.84
CA VAL A 337 -9.46 21.70 7.53
C VAL A 337 -10.67 20.78 7.40
N PRO A 338 -11.78 21.22 6.79
CA PRO A 338 -12.97 20.40 6.65
C PRO A 338 -12.70 19.19 5.74
N ASN A 339 -13.57 18.18 5.81
CA ASN A 339 -13.57 17.12 4.81
C ASN A 339 -14.01 17.67 3.44
N ASP A 340 -13.48 17.09 2.39
CA ASP A 340 -13.94 17.34 1.03
C ASP A 340 -15.23 16.55 0.76
N PRO A 341 -16.37 17.21 0.50
CA PRO A 341 -17.64 16.51 0.31
C PRO A 341 -17.67 15.60 -0.91
N GLN A 342 -16.91 15.88 -1.97
CA GLN A 342 -16.85 15.03 -3.17
C GLN A 342 -16.10 13.73 -2.87
N VAL A 343 -14.99 13.83 -2.13
CA VAL A 343 -14.23 12.65 -1.67
C VAL A 343 -15.08 11.82 -0.70
N ASP A 344 -15.75 12.46 0.27
CA ASP A 344 -16.61 11.76 1.23
C ASP A 344 -17.79 11.06 0.53
N GLU A 345 -18.39 11.66 -0.51
CA GLU A 345 -19.46 11.05 -1.30
C GLU A 345 -18.95 9.79 -2.03
N TYR A 346 -17.80 9.89 -2.72
CA TYR A 346 -17.20 8.75 -3.41
C TYR A 346 -16.81 7.63 -2.44
N VAL A 347 -16.16 7.96 -1.34
CA VAL A 347 -15.78 6.98 -0.30
C VAL A 347 -17.04 6.34 0.34
N GLY A 348 -18.10 7.10 0.54
CA GLY A 348 -19.39 6.59 0.99
C GLY A 348 -20.02 5.59 0.03
N TYR A 349 -20.00 5.91 -1.28
CA TYR A 349 -20.46 5.01 -2.34
C TYR A 349 -19.65 3.70 -2.36
N MET A 350 -18.33 3.78 -2.36
CA MET A 350 -17.46 2.60 -2.38
C MET A 350 -17.60 1.76 -1.09
N SER A 351 -17.82 2.41 0.05
CA SER A 351 -18.09 1.71 1.34
C SER A 351 -19.41 0.94 1.31
N ALA A 352 -20.43 1.46 0.64
CA ALA A 352 -21.68 0.74 0.43
C ALA A 352 -21.49 -0.48 -0.48
N GLN A 353 -20.71 -0.35 -1.56
CA GLN A 353 -20.34 -1.47 -2.44
C GLN A 353 -19.52 -2.53 -1.68
N LEU A 354 -18.56 -2.11 -0.85
CA LEU A 354 -17.80 -3.01 0.02
C LEU A 354 -18.74 -3.81 0.92
N SER A 355 -19.71 -3.15 1.55
CA SER A 355 -20.68 -3.84 2.41
C SER A 355 -21.46 -4.93 1.67
N GLN A 356 -21.80 -4.72 0.39
CA GLN A 356 -22.43 -5.75 -0.44
C GLN A 356 -21.47 -6.92 -0.71
N LYS A 357 -20.20 -6.65 -1.08
CA LYS A 357 -19.19 -7.70 -1.28
C LYS A 357 -18.95 -8.51 -0.01
N LEU A 358 -18.89 -7.87 1.16
CA LEU A 358 -18.70 -8.54 2.45
C LEU A 358 -19.83 -9.53 2.79
N ASN A 359 -21.05 -9.31 2.29
CA ASN A 359 -22.18 -10.21 2.46
C ASN A 359 -22.15 -11.41 1.49
N THR A 360 -21.19 -11.48 0.57
CA THR A 360 -21.06 -12.61 -0.37
C THR A 360 -20.74 -13.90 0.38
N LEU A 361 -21.52 -14.95 0.11
CA LEU A 361 -21.26 -16.28 0.66
C LEU A 361 -20.00 -16.89 0.03
N VAL A 362 -19.11 -17.40 0.88
CA VAL A 362 -17.83 -18.00 0.46
C VAL A 362 -17.74 -19.49 0.78
N ALA A 363 -18.45 -19.97 1.81
CA ALA A 363 -18.40 -21.37 2.22
C ALA A 363 -19.68 -21.82 2.95
N THR A 364 -19.86 -23.15 3.08
CA THR A 364 -20.83 -23.76 4.01
C THR A 364 -20.10 -24.74 4.91
N LEU A 365 -19.90 -24.37 6.18
CA LEU A 365 -19.14 -25.16 7.15
C LEU A 365 -19.99 -26.24 7.79
N PRO A 366 -19.47 -27.49 7.95
CA PRO A 366 -20.18 -28.58 8.61
C PRO A 366 -20.22 -28.45 10.14
N GLU A 367 -19.30 -27.67 10.73
CA GLU A 367 -19.13 -27.49 12.18
C GLU A 367 -18.62 -26.09 12.51
N ASN A 368 -18.70 -25.71 13.79
CA ASN A 368 -18.11 -24.47 14.27
C ASN A 368 -16.59 -24.56 14.24
N LEU A 369 -15.92 -23.49 13.80
CA LEU A 369 -14.48 -23.33 13.85
C LEU A 369 -14.12 -22.35 14.99
N ASP A 370 -13.33 -22.85 15.94
CA ASP A 370 -13.00 -22.16 17.20
C ASP A 370 -11.90 -21.12 17.00
N GLY A 371 -12.26 -19.84 17.03
CA GLY A 371 -11.38 -18.68 17.04
C GLY A 371 -11.46 -17.88 18.36
N GLU A 372 -12.04 -18.48 19.41
CA GLU A 372 -12.19 -17.83 20.70
C GLU A 372 -10.83 -17.40 21.26
N ARG A 373 -10.75 -16.12 21.68
CA ARG A 373 -9.52 -15.48 22.13
C ARG A 373 -8.74 -16.31 23.16
N ALA A 374 -9.44 -16.89 24.14
CA ALA A 374 -8.82 -17.70 25.19
C ALA A 374 -8.20 -18.99 24.62
N ASN A 375 -8.80 -19.55 23.58
CA ASN A 375 -8.40 -20.80 22.97
C ASN A 375 -7.21 -20.61 22.03
N VAL A 376 -7.32 -19.71 21.03
CA VAL A 376 -6.25 -19.49 20.04
C VAL A 376 -4.97 -18.92 20.66
N ARG A 377 -5.04 -18.42 21.91
CA ARG A 377 -3.88 -17.88 22.64
C ARG A 377 -3.28 -18.85 23.65
N THR A 378 -3.79 -20.10 23.72
CA THR A 378 -3.32 -21.12 24.69
C THR A 378 -3.25 -22.52 24.12
N LYS A 379 -3.86 -22.80 22.98
CA LYS A 379 -3.86 -24.10 22.28
C LYS A 379 -4.08 -23.92 20.78
N GLN A 380 -3.79 -24.94 20.02
CA GLN A 380 -4.21 -25.03 18.62
C GLN A 380 -5.70 -25.35 18.55
N THR A 381 -6.41 -24.72 17.62
CA THR A 381 -7.84 -24.92 17.36
C THR A 381 -8.08 -25.49 15.97
N ASN A 382 -9.30 -25.96 15.69
CA ASN A 382 -9.66 -26.41 14.35
C ASN A 382 -9.60 -25.25 13.33
N LEU A 383 -9.99 -24.03 13.72
CA LEU A 383 -9.85 -22.83 12.87
C LEU A 383 -8.39 -22.51 12.57
N SER A 384 -7.56 -22.41 13.61
CA SER A 384 -6.15 -22.07 13.41
C SER A 384 -5.41 -23.08 12.54
N LYS A 385 -5.78 -24.37 12.65
CA LYS A 385 -5.22 -25.42 11.81
C LYS A 385 -5.59 -25.24 10.33
N LEU A 386 -6.83 -24.86 10.03
CA LEU A 386 -7.25 -24.59 8.63
C LEU A 386 -6.52 -23.36 8.07
N ILE A 387 -6.36 -22.32 8.88
CA ILE A 387 -5.60 -21.11 8.49
C ILE A 387 -4.15 -21.48 8.16
N THR A 388 -3.47 -22.20 9.05
CA THR A 388 -2.07 -22.58 8.80
C THR A 388 -1.91 -23.50 7.60
N MET A 389 -2.85 -24.44 7.38
CA MET A 389 -2.88 -25.28 6.18
C MET A 389 -3.08 -24.47 4.90
N ALA A 390 -3.94 -23.43 4.93
CA ALA A 390 -4.14 -22.54 3.80
C ALA A 390 -2.86 -21.75 3.48
N MET A 391 -2.17 -21.22 4.50
CA MET A 391 -0.90 -20.51 4.35
C MET A 391 0.18 -21.40 3.74
N THR A 392 0.35 -22.64 4.24
CA THR A 392 1.34 -23.58 3.72
C THR A 392 1.02 -23.98 2.27
N ALA A 393 -0.25 -24.22 1.95
CA ALA A 393 -0.66 -24.63 0.61
C ALA A 393 -0.46 -23.52 -0.44
N GLU A 394 -0.69 -22.26 -0.08
CA GLU A 394 -0.54 -21.12 -0.99
C GLU A 394 0.93 -20.75 -1.18
N SER A 395 1.69 -20.70 -0.10
CA SER A 395 3.09 -20.25 -0.13
C SER A 395 4.08 -21.30 -0.66
N GLY A 396 3.70 -22.58 -0.67
CA GLY A 396 4.60 -23.69 -0.97
C GLY A 396 5.73 -23.86 0.06
N ALA A 397 5.56 -23.33 1.28
CA ALA A 397 6.48 -23.55 2.39
C ALA A 397 6.40 -24.98 2.93
N ASP A 398 7.40 -25.39 3.70
CA ASP A 398 7.42 -26.72 4.33
C ASP A 398 6.33 -26.85 5.41
N PHE A 399 6.05 -25.75 6.11
CA PHE A 399 4.99 -25.61 7.13
C PHE A 399 4.80 -24.13 7.50
N THR A 400 3.77 -23.88 8.32
CA THR A 400 3.43 -22.53 8.82
C THR A 400 3.67 -22.39 10.32
N ILE A 401 4.14 -21.22 10.76
CA ILE A 401 4.05 -20.72 12.14
C ILE A 401 3.45 -19.32 12.10
N THR A 402 2.27 -19.15 12.70
CA THR A 402 1.63 -17.83 12.84
C THR A 402 1.18 -17.59 14.28
N ASN A 403 0.83 -16.36 14.63
CA ASN A 403 0.46 -16.00 16.00
C ASN A 403 -1.06 -16.12 16.23
N GLY A 404 -1.45 -16.66 17.38
CA GLY A 404 -2.85 -16.74 17.79
C GLY A 404 -3.51 -15.37 17.99
N GLY A 405 -2.70 -14.32 18.18
CA GLY A 405 -3.15 -12.92 18.25
C GLY A 405 -3.77 -12.41 16.95
N GLY A 406 -3.38 -12.96 15.82
CA GLY A 406 -3.93 -12.64 14.50
C GLY A 406 -5.35 -13.14 14.27
N ILE A 407 -5.80 -14.15 15.02
CA ILE A 407 -7.14 -14.76 14.91
C ILE A 407 -8.08 -14.08 15.90
N ARG A 408 -9.17 -13.44 15.43
CA ARG A 408 -9.98 -12.50 16.22
C ARG A 408 -11.42 -12.93 16.47
N ALA A 409 -11.94 -13.89 15.71
CA ALA A 409 -13.31 -14.39 15.83
C ALA A 409 -13.40 -15.88 15.47
N SER A 410 -14.49 -16.51 15.87
CA SER A 410 -14.87 -17.88 15.46
C SER A 410 -15.75 -17.84 14.22
N LEU A 411 -15.78 -18.93 13.44
CA LEU A 411 -16.77 -19.16 12.39
C LEU A 411 -17.83 -20.16 12.86
N LYS A 412 -19.10 -19.88 12.59
CA LYS A 412 -20.20 -20.79 12.92
C LYS A 412 -20.42 -21.79 11.80
N ALA A 413 -20.96 -22.97 12.17
CA ALA A 413 -21.47 -23.91 11.19
C ALA A 413 -22.58 -23.29 10.34
N GLY A 414 -22.66 -23.70 9.08
CA GLY A 414 -23.58 -23.14 8.09
C GLY A 414 -22.91 -22.19 7.14
N ASN A 415 -23.67 -21.25 6.59
CA ASN A 415 -23.19 -20.29 5.62
C ASN A 415 -22.21 -19.29 6.23
N VAL A 416 -21.09 -19.09 5.56
CA VAL A 416 -20.03 -18.15 5.92
C VAL A 416 -19.92 -17.11 4.82
N THR A 417 -19.93 -15.85 5.20
CA THR A 417 -19.71 -14.71 4.30
C THR A 417 -18.24 -14.31 4.24
N MET A 418 -17.88 -13.55 3.22
CA MET A 418 -16.57 -12.91 3.14
C MET A 418 -16.28 -12.03 4.38
N GLY A 419 -17.28 -11.28 4.86
CA GLY A 419 -17.17 -10.46 6.06
C GLY A 419 -16.91 -11.27 7.33
N ASP A 420 -17.46 -12.47 7.45
CA ASP A 420 -17.15 -13.36 8.58
C ASP A 420 -15.68 -13.76 8.59
N VAL A 421 -15.09 -14.06 7.41
CA VAL A 421 -13.66 -14.39 7.30
C VAL A 421 -12.78 -13.19 7.61
N ILE A 422 -13.14 -12.00 7.12
CA ILE A 422 -12.41 -10.76 7.45
C ILE A 422 -12.49 -10.44 8.95
N ASN A 423 -13.61 -10.72 9.62
CA ASN A 423 -13.70 -10.57 11.07
C ASN A 423 -12.78 -11.58 11.82
N VAL A 424 -12.52 -12.76 11.24
CA VAL A 424 -11.53 -13.70 11.79
C VAL A 424 -10.10 -13.17 11.62
N LEU A 425 -9.78 -12.61 10.45
CA LEU A 425 -8.45 -12.14 10.03
C LEU A 425 -8.53 -10.65 9.61
N PRO A 426 -8.79 -9.72 10.56
CA PRO A 426 -9.07 -8.32 10.21
C PRO A 426 -7.83 -7.50 9.86
N PHE A 427 -6.66 -8.05 10.12
CA PHE A 427 -5.40 -7.40 9.77
C PHE A 427 -5.08 -7.63 8.29
N THR A 428 -4.53 -6.61 7.65
CA THR A 428 -4.10 -6.69 6.25
C THR A 428 -2.74 -7.37 6.11
N ASN A 429 -2.49 -8.39 6.95
CA ASN A 429 -1.24 -9.14 6.90
C ASN A 429 -1.14 -9.96 5.61
N ILE A 430 0.04 -9.94 5.00
CA ILE A 430 0.42 -10.81 3.90
C ILE A 430 1.15 -12.05 4.40
N ILE A 431 1.09 -13.14 3.62
CA ILE A 431 1.86 -14.34 3.91
C ILE A 431 3.31 -14.10 3.51
N THR A 432 4.22 -14.26 4.46
CA THR A 432 5.65 -14.11 4.26
C THR A 432 6.35 -15.46 4.44
N VAL A 433 7.22 -15.85 3.50
CA VAL A 433 8.05 -17.05 3.61
C VAL A 433 9.42 -16.65 4.11
N VAL A 434 9.85 -17.28 5.19
CA VAL A 434 11.15 -17.04 5.81
C VAL A 434 12.01 -18.31 5.82
N GLU A 435 13.33 -18.13 5.76
CA GLU A 435 14.28 -19.23 5.97
C GLU A 435 14.56 -19.40 7.45
N VAL A 436 14.32 -20.59 8.01
CA VAL A 436 14.45 -20.85 9.44
C VAL A 436 15.20 -22.15 9.70
N LYS A 437 16.22 -22.12 10.55
CA LYS A 437 16.90 -23.32 11.01
C LYS A 437 15.99 -24.15 11.92
N GLY A 438 16.08 -25.46 11.88
CA GLY A 438 15.27 -26.32 12.74
C GLY A 438 15.45 -26.03 14.23
N SER A 439 16.66 -25.61 14.68
CA SER A 439 16.88 -25.12 16.05
C SER A 439 16.00 -23.91 16.36
N ASP A 440 15.84 -22.99 15.41
CA ASP A 440 15.12 -21.73 15.58
C ASP A 440 13.61 -21.95 15.46
N VAL A 441 13.17 -22.99 14.72
CA VAL A 441 11.77 -23.47 14.78
C VAL A 441 11.40 -23.88 16.21
N TYR A 442 12.28 -24.63 16.91
CA TYR A 442 12.04 -24.95 18.31
C TYR A 442 12.05 -23.70 19.20
N ALA A 443 12.94 -22.74 18.95
CA ALA A 443 12.98 -21.47 19.68
C ALA A 443 11.71 -20.64 19.46
N ALA A 444 11.20 -20.57 18.23
CA ALA A 444 9.94 -19.89 17.90
C ALA A 444 8.73 -20.53 18.63
N LEU A 445 8.65 -21.85 18.64
CA LEU A 445 7.61 -22.57 19.37
C LEU A 445 7.75 -22.39 20.89
N GLU A 446 8.97 -22.45 21.46
CA GLU A 446 9.21 -22.16 22.88
C GLU A 446 8.79 -20.74 23.25
N HIS A 447 9.09 -19.75 22.39
CA HIS A 447 8.67 -18.38 22.57
C HIS A 447 7.14 -18.26 22.59
N GLY A 448 6.44 -18.78 21.59
CA GLY A 448 4.99 -18.75 21.52
C GLY A 448 4.30 -19.44 22.69
N TYR A 449 4.87 -20.52 23.20
CA TYR A 449 4.35 -21.31 24.32
C TYR A 449 4.82 -20.81 25.70
N SER A 450 5.65 -19.75 25.75
CA SER A 450 6.34 -19.30 26.97
C SER A 450 5.43 -18.88 28.11
N LYS A 451 4.24 -18.35 27.83
CA LYS A 451 3.30 -17.85 28.86
C LYS A 451 2.24 -18.85 29.31
N LEU A 452 2.18 -20.06 28.74
CA LEU A 452 1.22 -21.07 29.19
C LEU A 452 1.33 -21.29 30.74
N PRO A 453 0.22 -21.46 31.46
CA PRO A 453 -1.16 -21.60 30.95
C PRO A 453 -1.88 -20.29 30.60
N ASP A 454 -1.24 -19.13 30.80
CA ASP A 454 -1.83 -17.82 30.56
C ASP A 454 -1.96 -17.53 29.05
N GLN A 455 -2.92 -16.66 28.70
CA GLN A 455 -3.14 -16.23 27.31
C GLN A 455 -1.95 -15.41 26.80
N ASN A 456 -1.52 -15.72 25.58
CA ASN A 456 -0.47 -15.00 24.88
C ASN A 456 -0.83 -14.74 23.42
N GLY A 457 -0.80 -13.49 22.97
CA GLY A 457 -0.97 -13.14 21.55
C GLY A 457 0.05 -13.84 20.65
N ALA A 458 1.27 -13.95 21.13
CA ALA A 458 2.37 -14.65 20.47
C ALA A 458 2.22 -16.19 20.43
N PHE A 459 1.16 -16.80 21.02
CA PHE A 459 1.02 -18.26 20.99
C PHE A 459 1.07 -18.79 19.56
N SER A 460 2.06 -19.68 19.29
CA SER A 460 2.28 -20.21 17.94
C SER A 460 1.15 -21.16 17.51
N GLN A 461 0.47 -20.79 16.44
CA GLN A 461 -0.39 -21.66 15.68
C GLN A 461 0.39 -22.25 14.50
N THR A 462 0.28 -23.54 14.25
CA THR A 462 1.07 -24.24 13.24
C THR A 462 0.36 -25.48 12.70
N ASP A 463 0.70 -25.94 11.53
CA ASP A 463 0.30 -27.23 10.97
C ASP A 463 1.26 -28.37 11.35
N LEU A 464 2.34 -28.07 12.09
CA LEU A 464 3.19 -29.09 12.70
C LEU A 464 2.51 -29.83 13.85
N GLN A 465 2.94 -31.07 14.10
CA GLN A 465 2.61 -31.76 15.34
C GLN A 465 3.61 -31.36 16.44
N VAL A 466 3.13 -30.63 17.45
CA VAL A 466 3.96 -30.17 18.57
C VAL A 466 3.62 -30.96 19.83
N VAL A 467 4.60 -31.70 20.36
CA VAL A 467 4.50 -32.39 21.66
C VAL A 467 5.15 -31.49 22.70
N TYR A 468 4.40 -31.07 23.70
CA TYR A 468 4.88 -30.11 24.71
C TYR A 468 4.35 -30.41 26.11
N ASN A 469 5.07 -29.92 27.11
CA ASN A 469 4.66 -29.93 28.52
C ASN A 469 4.30 -28.51 28.94
N ARG A 470 3.00 -28.21 29.06
CA ARG A 470 2.50 -26.86 29.40
C ARG A 470 2.92 -26.38 30.81
N PHE A 471 3.31 -27.31 31.72
CA PHE A 471 3.71 -27.00 33.08
C PHE A 471 5.22 -26.89 33.27
N ALA A 472 6.01 -27.17 32.24
CA ALA A 472 7.44 -26.98 32.28
C ALA A 472 7.80 -25.48 32.29
N ALA A 473 8.97 -25.13 32.77
CA ALA A 473 9.47 -23.77 32.71
C ALA A 473 9.60 -23.28 31.26
N PRO A 474 9.40 -21.96 30.98
CA PRO A 474 9.68 -21.39 29.67
C PRO A 474 11.06 -21.79 29.14
N GLY A 475 11.17 -22.10 27.86
CA GLY A 475 12.39 -22.59 27.21
C GLY A 475 12.62 -24.10 27.35
N LYS A 476 11.72 -24.84 28.04
CA LYS A 476 11.80 -26.30 28.25
C LYS A 476 10.45 -26.98 28.00
N ARG A 477 9.54 -26.32 27.26
CA ARG A 477 8.17 -26.82 27.06
C ARG A 477 8.07 -27.71 25.84
N ILE A 478 8.80 -27.45 24.77
CA ILE A 478 8.72 -28.18 23.52
C ILE A 478 9.58 -29.45 23.63
N LEU A 479 8.92 -30.60 23.65
CA LEU A 479 9.55 -31.90 23.75
C LEU A 479 9.92 -32.45 22.38
N ARG A 480 9.02 -32.34 21.40
CA ARG A 480 9.19 -32.86 20.05
C ARG A 480 8.35 -32.10 19.05
N VAL A 481 8.90 -31.87 17.88
CA VAL A 481 8.22 -31.24 16.74
C VAL A 481 8.29 -32.20 15.57
N LEU A 482 7.14 -32.49 14.96
CA LEU A 482 7.03 -33.42 13.84
C LEU A 482 6.42 -32.75 12.62
N LEU A 483 7.06 -32.92 11.48
CA LEU A 483 6.57 -32.61 10.14
C LEU A 483 6.24 -33.94 9.45
N ASN A 484 4.98 -34.16 9.08
CA ASN A 484 4.50 -35.41 8.45
C ASN A 484 4.91 -36.68 9.22
N GLY A 485 4.83 -36.63 10.56
CA GLY A 485 5.15 -37.74 11.46
C GLY A 485 6.67 -37.97 11.71
N LYS A 486 7.56 -37.23 11.05
CA LYS A 486 9.01 -37.27 11.23
C LYS A 486 9.46 -36.08 12.08
N ALA A 487 10.42 -36.33 13.00
CA ALA A 487 10.98 -35.25 13.79
C ALA A 487 11.74 -34.27 12.89
N ILE A 488 11.55 -32.96 13.16
CA ILE A 488 12.34 -31.91 12.50
C ILE A 488 13.81 -32.07 12.89
N ASP A 489 14.70 -32.00 11.86
CA ASP A 489 16.15 -31.93 12.09
C ASP A 489 16.53 -30.50 12.52
N ARG A 490 17.12 -30.38 13.71
CA ARG A 490 17.52 -29.09 14.26
C ARG A 490 18.63 -28.39 13.44
N ASN A 491 19.37 -29.13 12.63
CA ASN A 491 20.46 -28.59 11.80
C ASN A 491 20.02 -28.27 10.35
N ALA A 492 18.89 -28.80 9.92
CA ALA A 492 18.34 -28.50 8.60
C ALA A 492 17.71 -27.12 8.55
N THR A 493 17.62 -26.55 7.37
CA THR A 493 16.95 -25.28 7.09
C THR A 493 15.61 -25.58 6.43
N TYR A 494 14.59 -24.82 6.79
CA TYR A 494 13.22 -24.96 6.34
C TYR A 494 12.68 -23.64 5.78
N LYS A 495 11.79 -23.74 4.80
CA LYS A 495 10.95 -22.62 4.36
C LYS A 495 9.70 -22.59 5.23
N VAL A 496 9.53 -21.54 6.01
CA VAL A 496 8.42 -21.40 6.95
C VAL A 496 7.52 -20.26 6.51
N ALA A 497 6.23 -20.55 6.32
CA ALA A 497 5.25 -19.49 6.12
C ALA A 497 4.88 -18.86 7.46
N THR A 498 4.82 -17.55 7.47
CA THR A 498 4.36 -16.73 8.60
C THR A 498 3.59 -15.52 8.06
N ASN A 499 3.25 -14.54 8.89
CA ASN A 499 2.78 -13.26 8.42
C ASN A 499 3.89 -12.19 8.49
N ASP A 500 3.75 -11.13 7.70
CA ASP A 500 4.67 -9.99 7.62
C ASP A 500 4.98 -9.38 9.00
N PHE A 501 3.97 -9.22 9.85
CA PHE A 501 4.14 -8.72 11.22
C PHE A 501 5.11 -9.57 12.04
N MET A 502 4.98 -10.91 11.98
CA MET A 502 5.89 -11.80 12.70
C MET A 502 7.27 -11.88 12.03
N ALA A 503 7.33 -11.85 10.70
CA ALA A 503 8.59 -11.80 9.95
C ALA A 503 9.43 -10.57 10.30
N ALA A 504 8.77 -9.44 10.59
CA ALA A 504 9.39 -8.21 11.08
C ALA A 504 9.70 -8.20 12.59
N GLY A 505 9.58 -9.34 13.28
CA GLY A 505 9.85 -9.45 14.73
C GLY A 505 8.66 -9.14 15.64
N GLY A 506 7.47 -8.95 15.08
CA GLY A 506 6.23 -8.73 15.83
C GLY A 506 5.96 -9.85 16.83
N ASP A 507 5.28 -9.52 17.93
CA ASP A 507 5.04 -10.41 19.07
C ASP A 507 6.34 -11.02 19.67
N GLY A 508 7.54 -10.48 19.32
CA GLY A 508 8.84 -10.92 19.82
C GLY A 508 9.45 -12.11 19.06
N TYR A 509 9.01 -12.39 17.84
CA TYR A 509 9.58 -13.44 16.97
C TYR A 509 10.86 -12.98 16.28
N THR A 510 11.98 -12.93 17.00
CA THR A 510 13.29 -12.51 16.50
C THR A 510 14.15 -13.68 15.96
N MET A 511 13.62 -14.90 15.96
CA MET A 511 14.31 -16.11 15.54
C MET A 511 14.04 -16.49 14.07
N PHE A 512 13.17 -15.77 13.39
CA PHE A 512 13.00 -15.96 11.96
C PHE A 512 14.19 -15.38 11.20
N GLY A 513 14.62 -16.09 10.18
CA GLY A 513 15.76 -15.71 9.37
C GLY A 513 15.38 -14.81 8.19
N LYS A 514 16.10 -14.97 7.09
CA LYS A 514 15.91 -14.16 5.89
C LYS A 514 14.50 -14.35 5.30
N VAL A 515 13.84 -13.25 4.92
CA VAL A 515 12.63 -13.27 4.08
C VAL A 515 13.01 -13.77 2.69
N LEU A 516 12.32 -14.79 2.22
CA LEU A 516 12.51 -15.38 0.89
C LEU A 516 11.49 -14.84 -0.13
N SER A 517 10.26 -14.63 0.31
CA SER A 517 9.20 -14.04 -0.51
C SER A 517 8.08 -13.49 0.37
N GLU A 518 7.36 -12.53 -0.15
CA GLU A 518 6.08 -12.04 0.37
C GLU A 518 4.97 -12.44 -0.60
N GLY A 519 3.77 -12.69 -0.06
CA GLY A 519 2.68 -13.32 -0.79
C GLY A 519 1.38 -12.53 -0.73
N SER A 520 0.28 -13.26 -0.95
CA SER A 520 -1.07 -12.71 -0.94
C SER A 520 -1.55 -12.35 0.48
N LEU A 521 -2.62 -11.57 0.56
CA LEU A 521 -3.33 -11.30 1.82
C LEU A 521 -3.79 -12.60 2.47
N LEU A 522 -3.52 -12.73 3.75
CA LEU A 522 -3.88 -13.93 4.52
C LEU A 522 -5.40 -14.19 4.53
N SER A 523 -6.21 -13.14 4.62
CA SER A 523 -7.67 -13.25 4.55
C SER A 523 -8.14 -13.80 3.20
N ASP A 524 -7.59 -13.33 2.09
CA ASP A 524 -7.96 -13.76 0.74
C ASP A 524 -7.57 -15.22 0.50
N VAL A 525 -6.36 -15.60 0.91
CA VAL A 525 -5.91 -16.99 0.86
C VAL A 525 -6.83 -17.90 1.65
N PHE A 526 -7.28 -17.47 2.83
CA PHE A 526 -8.20 -18.28 3.63
C PHE A 526 -9.61 -18.33 3.03
N ILE A 527 -10.09 -17.25 2.41
CA ILE A 527 -11.35 -17.23 1.64
C ILE A 527 -11.30 -18.27 0.51
N GLU A 528 -10.25 -18.24 -0.32
CA GLU A 528 -10.10 -19.17 -1.44
C GLU A 528 -9.93 -20.63 -0.95
N PHE A 529 -9.23 -20.84 0.15
CA PHE A 529 -9.12 -22.15 0.78
C PHE A 529 -10.49 -22.67 1.23
N LEU A 530 -11.33 -21.82 1.85
CA LEU A 530 -12.68 -22.21 2.26
C LEU A 530 -13.59 -22.48 1.07
N LYS A 531 -13.58 -21.65 0.03
CA LYS A 531 -14.34 -21.88 -1.22
C LYS A 531 -14.02 -23.24 -1.83
N LYS A 532 -12.74 -23.60 -1.88
CA LYS A 532 -12.27 -24.87 -2.46
C LYS A 532 -12.68 -26.08 -1.64
N ASN A 533 -12.57 -26.00 -0.30
CA ASN A 533 -12.74 -27.18 0.57
C ASN A 533 -14.16 -27.31 1.16
N TYR A 534 -14.90 -26.21 1.22
CA TYR A 534 -16.25 -26.12 1.81
C TYR A 534 -17.20 -25.31 0.92
N PRO A 535 -17.41 -25.71 -0.36
CA PRO A 535 -18.20 -24.92 -1.30
C PRO A 535 -19.61 -24.64 -0.77
N VAL A 536 -20.15 -23.50 -1.14
CA VAL A 536 -21.54 -23.10 -0.82
C VAL A 536 -22.49 -24.17 -1.38
N LYS A 537 -23.39 -24.65 -0.53
CA LYS A 537 -24.36 -25.71 -0.87
C LYS A 537 -25.70 -25.13 -1.35
#